data_9faf214a23a8e4cffce65935d6e4b771
#
_entry.id   9faf214a23a8e4cffce65935d6e4b771
#
_cell.length_a   1.000
_cell.length_b   1.000
_cell.length_c   1.000
_cell.angle_alpha   90.00
_cell.angle_beta   90.00
_cell.angle_gamma   90.00
#
_symmetry.space_group_name_H-M   'P 1'
#
loop_
_entity.id
_entity.type
_entity.pdbx_description
1 polymer ?
#
loop_
_entity_poly.entity_id
_entity_poly.type
_entity_poly.pdbx_seq_one_letter_code
_entity_poly.pdbx_strand_id
1 'polypeptide(L)'
;MKGILLTFLVVLFGSTYLMAQSAVNEYFHDTSNAYIDGDFNTAQQIVDEGLRQYPTNEKLQALKELLKQEQDKQQQQQQDQQKEQNQQQQDQQNKQDQQQN
;
A
#
# COMPACT_ATOMS: atom_id res chain seq x y z
N MET A 1 -46.57 -20.47 2.22
CA MET A 1 -46.01 -19.70 1.05
C MET A 1 -45.13 -18.53 1.44
N LYS A 2 -45.34 -17.87 2.57
CA LYS A 2 -44.46 -16.76 3.02
C LYS A 2 -43.03 -17.20 3.43
N GLY A 3 -42.83 -18.46 3.87
CA GLY A 3 -41.51 -18.98 4.28
C GLY A 3 -40.56 -19.30 3.13
N ILE A 4 -41.08 -19.62 1.97
CA ILE A 4 -40.27 -19.97 0.78
C ILE A 4 -39.66 -18.71 0.15
N LEU A 5 -40.37 -17.59 0.16
CA LEU A 5 -39.89 -16.29 -0.32
C LEU A 5 -38.77 -15.76 0.56
N LEU A 6 -38.84 -15.95 1.88
CA LEU A 6 -37.82 -15.51 2.84
C LEU A 6 -36.51 -16.32 2.68
N THR A 7 -36.63 -17.65 2.51
CA THR A 7 -35.46 -18.52 2.27
C THR A 7 -34.77 -18.21 0.95
N PHE A 8 -35.52 -17.88 -0.10
CA PHE A 8 -34.97 -17.51 -1.40
C PHE A 8 -34.19 -16.18 -1.34
N LEU A 9 -34.68 -15.24 -0.55
CA LEU A 9 -34.05 -13.96 -0.33
C LEU A 9 -32.69 -14.11 0.41
N VAL A 10 -32.65 -14.98 1.42
CA VAL A 10 -31.40 -15.25 2.17
C VAL A 10 -30.34 -15.92 1.32
N VAL A 11 -30.74 -16.83 0.42
CA VAL A 11 -29.80 -17.50 -0.50
C VAL A 11 -29.23 -16.50 -1.54
N LEU A 12 -30.05 -15.57 -2.02
CA LEU A 12 -29.59 -14.52 -2.96
C LEU A 12 -28.59 -13.57 -2.29
N PHE A 13 -28.83 -13.16 -1.06
CA PHE A 13 -27.91 -12.31 -0.31
C PHE A 13 -26.62 -13.05 0.08
N GLY A 14 -26.70 -14.32 0.40
CA GLY A 14 -25.53 -15.14 0.74
C GLY A 14 -24.55 -15.31 -0.43
N SER A 15 -25.06 -15.44 -1.65
CA SER A 15 -24.19 -15.60 -2.84
C SER A 15 -23.43 -14.33 -3.20
N THR A 16 -24.02 -13.16 -2.99
CA THR A 16 -23.32 -11.89 -3.23
C THR A 16 -22.19 -11.64 -2.22
N TYR A 17 -22.38 -12.07 -0.99
CA TYR A 17 -21.34 -11.97 0.04
C TYR A 17 -20.10 -12.82 -0.26
N LEU A 18 -20.30 -14.04 -0.75
CA LEU A 18 -19.20 -14.95 -1.11
C LEU A 18 -18.38 -14.42 -2.29
N MET A 19 -19.04 -13.85 -3.29
CA MET A 19 -18.35 -13.23 -4.44
C MET A 19 -17.55 -11.99 -4.03
N ALA A 20 -18.09 -11.16 -3.14
CA ALA A 20 -17.40 -9.97 -2.64
C ALA A 20 -16.13 -10.33 -1.86
N GLN A 21 -16.17 -11.36 -1.01
CA GLN A 21 -14.98 -11.82 -0.28
C GLN A 21 -13.91 -12.38 -1.20
N SER A 22 -14.29 -13.12 -2.24
CA SER A 22 -13.37 -13.67 -3.23
C SER A 22 -12.66 -12.55 -4.00
N ALA A 23 -13.40 -11.53 -4.44
CA ALA A 23 -12.85 -10.37 -5.14
C ALA A 23 -11.89 -9.55 -4.24
N VAL A 24 -12.26 -9.32 -2.98
CA VAL A 24 -11.41 -8.63 -2.00
C VAL A 24 -10.10 -9.40 -1.77
N ASN A 25 -10.18 -10.72 -1.63
CA ASN A 25 -9.00 -11.57 -1.45
C ASN A 25 -8.06 -11.48 -2.67
N GLU A 26 -8.60 -11.43 -3.87
CA GLU A 26 -7.80 -11.27 -5.08
C GLU A 26 -7.05 -9.93 -5.10
N TYR A 27 -7.72 -8.82 -4.80
CA TYR A 27 -7.06 -7.53 -4.64
C TYR A 27 -5.98 -7.54 -3.56
N PHE A 28 -6.25 -8.20 -2.45
CA PHE A 28 -5.29 -8.33 -1.36
C PHE A 28 -4.05 -9.10 -1.78
N HIS A 29 -4.21 -10.23 -2.45
CA HIS A 29 -3.09 -11.05 -2.93
C HIS A 29 -2.27 -10.32 -3.99
N ASP A 30 -2.92 -9.71 -4.96
CA ASP A 30 -2.23 -8.99 -6.04
C ASP A 30 -1.45 -7.79 -5.50
N THR A 31 -2.03 -7.05 -4.57
CA THR A 31 -1.35 -5.95 -3.89
C THR A 31 -0.15 -6.45 -3.08
N SER A 32 -0.32 -7.53 -2.34
CA SER A 32 0.75 -8.12 -1.52
C SER A 32 1.90 -8.64 -2.37
N ASN A 33 1.61 -9.26 -3.50
CA ASN A 33 2.63 -9.74 -4.44
C ASN A 33 3.43 -8.57 -5.02
N ALA A 34 2.78 -7.51 -5.44
CA ALA A 34 3.44 -6.30 -5.93
C ALA A 34 4.31 -5.66 -4.84
N TYR A 35 3.83 -5.65 -3.60
CA TYR A 35 4.59 -5.16 -2.45
C TYR A 35 5.87 -5.99 -2.21
N ILE A 36 5.76 -7.31 -2.24
CA ILE A 36 6.90 -8.22 -2.05
C ILE A 36 7.94 -8.03 -3.16
N ASP A 37 7.49 -7.79 -4.40
CA ASP A 37 8.36 -7.53 -5.55
C ASP A 37 9.02 -6.15 -5.50
N GLY A 38 8.64 -5.30 -4.56
CA GLY A 38 9.16 -3.94 -4.44
C GLY A 38 8.49 -2.95 -5.38
N ASP A 39 7.44 -3.33 -6.08
CA ASP A 39 6.70 -2.47 -7.00
C ASP A 39 5.56 -1.77 -6.24
N PHE A 40 5.91 -0.75 -5.47
CA PHE A 40 4.98 -0.03 -4.62
C PHE A 40 3.94 0.77 -5.40
N ASN A 41 4.29 1.27 -6.58
CA ASN A 41 3.35 2.00 -7.44
C ASN A 41 2.24 1.10 -7.94
N THR A 42 2.57 -0.10 -8.40
CA THR A 42 1.59 -1.10 -8.83
C THR A 42 0.73 -1.56 -7.65
N ALA A 43 1.35 -1.82 -6.50
CA ALA A 43 0.62 -2.20 -5.28
C ALA A 43 -0.41 -1.13 -4.90
N GLN A 44 -0.04 0.14 -4.95
CA GLN A 44 -0.93 1.24 -4.63
C GLN A 44 -2.10 1.35 -5.62
N GLN A 45 -1.84 1.17 -6.92
CA GLN A 45 -2.88 1.17 -7.95
C GLN A 45 -3.91 0.06 -7.73
N ILE A 46 -3.45 -1.15 -7.40
CA ILE A 46 -4.32 -2.30 -7.17
C ILE A 46 -5.19 -2.09 -5.93
N VAL A 47 -4.61 -1.66 -4.81
CA VAL A 47 -5.37 -1.43 -3.58
C VAL A 47 -6.35 -0.27 -3.73
N ASP A 48 -6.01 0.77 -4.47
CA ASP A 48 -6.91 1.89 -4.73
C ASP A 48 -8.09 1.48 -5.59
N GLU A 49 -7.86 0.62 -6.58
CA GLU A 49 -8.94 0.04 -7.38
C GLU A 49 -9.87 -0.83 -6.55
N GLY A 50 -9.30 -1.67 -5.69
CA GLY A 50 -10.08 -2.48 -4.74
C GLY A 50 -10.91 -1.63 -3.80
N LEU A 51 -10.38 -0.53 -3.30
CA LEU A 51 -11.10 0.40 -2.43
C LEU A 51 -12.17 1.22 -3.16
N ARG A 52 -12.03 1.44 -4.46
CA ARG A 52 -13.10 2.05 -5.26
C ARG A 52 -14.33 1.16 -5.33
N GLN A 53 -14.13 -0.15 -5.44
CA GLN A 53 -15.22 -1.12 -5.48
C GLN A 53 -15.73 -1.49 -4.08
N TYR A 54 -14.85 -1.55 -3.10
CA TYR A 54 -15.14 -1.95 -1.72
C TYR A 54 -14.60 -0.91 -0.73
N PRO A 55 -15.19 0.31 -0.68
CA PRO A 55 -14.60 1.42 0.08
C PRO A 55 -14.59 1.23 1.60
N THR A 56 -15.45 0.37 2.12
CA THR A 56 -15.54 0.09 3.56
C THR A 56 -14.80 -1.17 3.99
N ASN A 57 -14.07 -1.82 3.08
CA ASN A 57 -13.37 -3.06 3.42
C ASN A 57 -12.15 -2.76 4.29
N GLU A 58 -12.15 -3.33 5.50
CA GLU A 58 -11.11 -3.07 6.50
C GLU A 58 -9.74 -3.62 6.09
N LYS A 59 -9.70 -4.78 5.44
CA LYS A 59 -8.43 -5.39 4.97
C LYS A 59 -7.73 -4.53 3.94
N LEU A 60 -8.48 -4.00 2.97
CA LEU A 60 -7.93 -3.14 1.93
C LEU A 60 -7.50 -1.78 2.49
N GLN A 61 -8.26 -1.23 3.43
CA GLN A 61 -7.89 0.01 4.13
C GLN A 61 -6.59 -0.16 4.92
N ALA A 62 -6.45 -1.26 5.66
CA ALA A 62 -5.24 -1.57 6.41
C ALA A 62 -4.03 -1.74 5.50
N LEU A 63 -4.22 -2.40 4.36
CA LEU A 63 -3.15 -2.59 3.38
C LEU A 63 -2.70 -1.28 2.74
N LYS A 64 -3.65 -0.39 2.43
CA LYS A 64 -3.32 0.95 1.93
C LYS A 64 -2.53 1.77 2.95
N GLU A 65 -2.91 1.71 4.21
CA GLU A 65 -2.19 2.38 5.30
C GLU A 65 -0.75 1.85 5.43
N LEU A 66 -0.58 0.53 5.37
CA LEU A 66 0.74 -0.10 5.39
C LEU A 66 1.62 0.37 4.23
N LEU A 67 1.08 0.41 3.01
CA LEU A 67 1.79 0.90 1.83
C LEU A 67 2.22 2.35 1.98
N LYS A 68 1.35 3.19 2.53
CA LYS A 68 1.63 4.60 2.77
C LYS A 68 2.77 4.77 3.76
N GLN A 69 2.76 4.00 4.86
CA GLN A 69 3.83 4.02 5.86
C GLN A 69 5.18 3.59 5.26
N GLU A 70 5.20 2.57 4.41
CA GLU A 70 6.42 2.12 3.75
C GLU A 70 6.98 3.15 2.78
N GLN A 71 6.12 3.82 2.02
CA GLN A 71 6.54 4.90 1.12
C GLN A 71 7.14 6.07 1.89
N ASP A 72 6.53 6.46 3.00
CA ASP A 72 7.02 7.54 3.85
C ASP A 72 8.39 7.19 4.46
N LYS A 73 8.59 5.94 4.89
CA LYS A 73 9.88 5.45 5.40
C LYS A 73 10.97 5.50 4.33
N GLN A 74 10.67 5.09 3.11
CA GLN A 74 11.62 5.13 2.00
C GLN A 74 12.01 6.56 1.64
N GLN A 75 11.07 7.47 1.63
CA GLN A 75 11.35 8.89 1.38
C GLN A 75 12.24 9.48 2.47
N GLN A 76 12.01 9.15 3.73
CA GLN A 76 12.86 9.59 4.83
C GLN A 76 14.27 9.04 4.73
N GLN A 77 14.43 7.77 4.38
CA GLN A 77 15.75 7.17 4.19
C GLN A 77 16.52 7.83 3.05
N GLN A 78 15.87 8.16 1.94
CA GLN A 78 16.49 8.87 0.84
C GLN A 78 16.92 10.29 1.24
N GLN A 79 16.10 11.01 2.01
CA GLN A 79 16.45 12.34 2.50
C GLN A 79 17.61 12.30 3.49
N ASP A 80 17.66 11.32 4.37
CA ASP A 80 18.76 11.15 5.32
C ASP A 80 20.08 10.81 4.61
N GLN A 81 20.02 9.95 3.59
CA GLN A 81 21.21 9.65 2.77
C GLN A 81 21.72 10.88 2.01
N GLN A 82 20.84 11.70 1.47
CA GLN A 82 21.22 12.95 0.81
C GLN A 82 21.84 13.95 1.79
N LYS A 83 21.31 14.05 3.00
CA LYS A 83 21.88 14.90 4.05
C LYS A 83 23.27 14.44 4.45
N GLU A 84 23.50 13.15 4.61
CA GLU A 84 24.81 12.59 4.93
C GLU A 84 25.82 12.85 3.81
N GLN A 85 25.43 12.66 2.55
CA GLN A 85 26.28 12.94 1.41
C GLN A 85 26.64 14.44 1.31
N ASN A 86 25.69 15.32 1.54
CA ASN A 86 25.93 16.75 1.55
C ASN A 86 26.87 17.18 2.68
N GLN A 87 26.75 16.58 3.87
CA GLN A 87 27.67 16.84 4.98
C GLN A 87 29.08 16.34 4.68
N GLN A 88 29.23 15.17 4.07
CA GLN A 88 30.53 14.65 3.68
C GLN A 88 31.21 15.54 2.62
N GLN A 89 30.45 16.06 1.65
CA GLN A 89 30.96 16.98 0.66
C GLN A 89 31.41 18.32 1.27
N GLN A 90 30.65 18.86 2.22
CA GLN A 90 31.05 20.07 2.93
C GLN A 90 32.28 19.87 3.79
N ASP A 91 32.42 18.76 4.47
CA ASP A 91 33.61 18.42 5.28
C ASP A 91 34.85 18.27 4.39
N GLN A 92 34.71 17.67 3.21
CA GLN A 92 35.81 17.55 2.25
C GLN A 92 36.24 18.92 1.69
N GLN A 93 35.30 19.81 1.38
CA GLN A 93 35.60 21.17 0.95
C GLN A 93 36.31 21.97 2.03
N ASN A 94 35.87 21.89 3.27
CA ASN A 94 36.49 22.55 4.41
C ASN A 94 37.93 22.06 4.63
N LYS A 95 38.20 20.76 4.45
CA LYS A 95 39.55 20.20 4.54
C LYS A 95 40.47 20.68 3.40
N GLN A 96 39.95 20.83 2.18
CA GLN A 96 40.71 21.37 1.05
C GLN A 96 41.07 22.86 1.24
N ASP A 97 40.12 23.64 1.76
CA ASP A 97 40.37 25.07 2.03
C ASP A 97 41.40 25.25 3.17
N GLN A 98 41.47 24.35 4.14
CA GLN A 98 42.48 24.37 5.21
C GLN A 98 43.86 23.93 4.71
N GLN A 99 43.95 23.09 3.68
CA GLN A 99 45.25 22.67 3.10
C GLN A 99 45.86 23.69 2.13
N GLN A 100 45.08 24.62 1.59
CA GLN A 100 45.58 25.67 0.70
C GLN A 100 46.16 26.89 1.44
N ASN A 101 45.95 26.98 2.74
CA ASN A 101 46.51 28.01 3.61
C ASN A 101 47.72 27.46 4.37
#